data_b0234027d663d67aa99c281c733d287c
#
_entry.id   b0234027d663d67aa99c281c733d287c
#
_cell.length_a   1.000
_cell.length_b   1.000
_cell.length_c   1.000
_cell.angle_alpha   90.00
_cell.angle_beta   90.00
_cell.angle_gamma   90.00
#
_symmetry.space_group_name_H-M   'P 1'
#
loop_
_entity.id
_entity.type
_entity.pdbx_description
1 polymer ?
#
loop_
_entity_poly.entity_id
_entity_poly.type
_entity_poly.pdbx_seq_one_letter_code
_entity_poly.pdbx_strand_id
1 'polypeptide(L)'
;MEPVYHRLPVVDAGGMELHLPICDVGPGAPVFCVVAGIHGDEPSPLVLVDRLVVALRQREMRAAVRVVAAANMPALLERRRWSSWDDDDMNRIGDGDGGPSLTRRLAAAVVAACEGCTLAVNLHNFVMRTPLLAIQPPGQSADRQARHDAYLAALDPHVVWVFGDSADDVRAFRTSIDSAIEQRGADVLAVELSDLPDLDEPLMARGVSGLLRLAALCGAIDDHESPPKRNRVRIHRQLVRSPGAGIFEPLAALGGQVATGDVVGELIPLERPGARVPIRSPGAGWLIQRLERRFVRPGDMIFTVGEP
;
A
#
# COMPACT_ATOMS: atom_id res chain seq x y z
N MET A 1 22.93 -6.69 -12.68
CA MET A 1 22.47 -8.01 -13.22
C MET A 1 21.18 -7.78 -13.99
N GLU A 2 20.96 -8.53 -15.12
CA GLU A 2 19.70 -8.39 -15.87
C GLU A 2 18.56 -9.13 -15.14
N PRO A 3 17.36 -8.52 -15.09
CA PRO A 3 16.17 -9.15 -14.50
C PRO A 3 15.74 -10.39 -15.30
N VAL A 4 15.19 -11.36 -14.60
CA VAL A 4 14.57 -12.55 -15.20
C VAL A 4 13.05 -12.41 -15.08
N TYR A 5 12.37 -12.46 -16.22
CA TYR A 5 10.92 -12.31 -16.27
C TYR A 5 10.25 -13.67 -16.42
N HIS A 6 9.27 -13.92 -15.55
CA HIS A 6 8.47 -15.12 -15.53
C HIS A 6 7.00 -14.82 -15.76
N ARG A 7 6.27 -15.78 -16.29
CA ARG A 7 4.81 -15.75 -16.38
C ARG A 7 4.29 -16.98 -15.64
N LEU A 8 3.80 -16.78 -14.43
CA LEU A 8 3.18 -17.85 -13.67
C LEU A 8 1.75 -18.07 -14.18
N PRO A 9 1.42 -19.24 -14.77
CA PRO A 9 0.06 -19.50 -15.24
C PRO A 9 -0.93 -19.52 -14.07
N VAL A 10 -2.06 -18.83 -14.22
CA VAL A 10 -3.11 -18.74 -13.20
C VAL A 10 -4.41 -19.39 -13.68
N VAL A 11 -4.83 -19.08 -14.90
CA VAL A 11 -6.07 -19.59 -15.51
C VAL A 11 -5.87 -19.78 -17.00
N ASP A 12 -6.35 -20.92 -17.50
CA ASP A 12 -6.69 -21.11 -18.91
C ASP A 12 -8.22 -21.07 -19.06
N ALA A 13 -8.71 -20.05 -19.71
CA ALA A 13 -10.12 -19.86 -19.98
C ALA A 13 -10.40 -20.02 -21.49
N GLY A 14 -10.43 -21.28 -21.98
CA GLY A 14 -10.78 -21.58 -23.35
C GLY A 14 -9.80 -21.02 -24.40
N GLY A 15 -8.49 -21.06 -24.10
CA GLY A 15 -7.42 -20.56 -24.98
C GLY A 15 -6.97 -19.12 -24.66
N MET A 16 -7.54 -18.48 -23.66
CA MET A 16 -7.03 -17.25 -23.08
C MET A 16 -6.32 -17.59 -21.78
N GLU A 17 -4.99 -17.54 -21.80
CA GLU A 17 -4.17 -17.75 -20.61
C GLU A 17 -3.97 -16.45 -19.85
N LEU A 18 -4.27 -16.48 -18.56
CA LEU A 18 -3.94 -15.40 -17.63
C LEU A 18 -2.76 -15.80 -16.76
N HIS A 19 -1.80 -14.91 -16.67
CA HIS A 19 -0.55 -15.13 -15.97
C HIS A 19 -0.33 -14.05 -14.92
N LEU A 20 0.30 -14.43 -13.81
CA LEU A 20 0.92 -13.48 -12.88
C LEU A 20 2.32 -13.12 -13.40
N PRO A 21 2.57 -11.85 -13.77
CA PRO A 21 3.90 -11.42 -14.19
C PRO A 21 4.83 -11.29 -12.98
N ILE A 22 5.98 -11.93 -13.04
CA ILE A 22 7.01 -11.92 -11.99
C ILE A 22 8.32 -11.46 -12.61
N CYS A 23 9.05 -10.61 -11.88
CA CYS A 23 10.41 -10.19 -12.21
C CYS A 23 11.32 -10.51 -11.04
N ASP A 24 12.33 -11.37 -11.26
CA ASP A 24 13.35 -11.67 -10.27
C ASP A 24 14.66 -10.96 -10.65
N VAL A 25 15.26 -10.23 -9.70
CA VAL A 25 16.55 -9.54 -9.84
C VAL A 25 17.51 -10.14 -8.84
N GLY A 26 18.57 -10.76 -9.30
CA GLY A 26 19.57 -11.40 -8.45
C GLY A 26 19.63 -12.92 -8.61
N PRO A 27 20.64 -13.59 -8.01
CA PRO A 27 20.83 -15.03 -8.10
C PRO A 27 20.02 -15.79 -7.06
N GLY A 28 19.74 -17.07 -7.35
CA GLY A 28 19.16 -18.02 -6.38
C GLY A 28 17.67 -17.78 -6.08
N ALA A 29 17.24 -18.29 -4.93
CA ALA A 29 15.86 -18.11 -4.46
C ALA A 29 15.62 -16.68 -3.97
N PRO A 30 14.39 -16.12 -4.15
CA PRO A 30 14.08 -14.80 -3.66
C PRO A 30 13.99 -14.81 -2.13
N VAL A 31 14.61 -13.80 -1.50
CA VAL A 31 14.59 -13.59 -0.05
C VAL A 31 13.71 -12.37 0.33
N PHE A 32 13.42 -11.52 -0.65
CA PHE A 32 12.60 -10.31 -0.50
C PHE A 32 11.62 -10.23 -1.66
N CYS A 33 10.36 -9.99 -1.37
CA CYS A 33 9.30 -9.83 -2.37
C CYS A 33 8.67 -8.44 -2.29
N VAL A 34 8.37 -7.84 -3.43
CA VAL A 34 7.58 -6.59 -3.51
C VAL A 34 6.37 -6.85 -4.40
N VAL A 35 5.18 -6.62 -3.84
CA VAL A 35 3.90 -6.81 -4.53
C VAL A 35 3.27 -5.45 -4.79
N ALA A 36 2.77 -5.25 -6.01
CA ALA A 36 2.05 -4.05 -6.43
C ALA A 36 0.88 -4.43 -7.35
N GLY A 37 -0.08 -3.51 -7.50
CA GLY A 37 -1.20 -3.69 -8.42
C GLY A 37 -2.23 -4.73 -7.95
N ILE A 38 -2.43 -4.88 -6.64
CA ILE A 38 -3.53 -5.64 -6.05
C ILE A 38 -4.87 -4.96 -6.39
N HIS A 39 -4.92 -3.62 -6.29
CA HIS A 39 -6.05 -2.82 -6.73
C HIS A 39 -5.69 -2.10 -8.04
N GLY A 40 -6.63 -2.10 -8.98
CA GLY A 40 -6.37 -1.54 -10.32
C GLY A 40 -6.48 -0.02 -10.40
N ASP A 41 -7.05 0.62 -9.40
CA ASP A 41 -7.12 2.08 -9.26
C ASP A 41 -5.94 2.67 -8.45
N GLU A 42 -4.93 1.84 -8.15
CA GLU A 42 -3.75 2.21 -7.39
C GLU A 42 -2.45 2.12 -8.23
N PRO A 43 -2.22 3.03 -9.19
CA PRO A 43 -1.11 2.92 -10.14
C PRO A 43 0.24 3.39 -9.63
N SER A 44 0.32 4.18 -8.53
CA SER A 44 1.59 4.72 -8.02
C SER A 44 2.62 3.65 -7.63
N PRO A 45 2.21 2.51 -7.02
CA PRO A 45 3.11 1.39 -6.76
C PRO A 45 3.85 0.88 -7.99
N LEU A 46 3.22 0.91 -9.18
CA LEU A 46 3.84 0.43 -10.43
C LEU A 46 5.07 1.27 -10.81
N VAL A 47 5.01 2.58 -10.56
CA VAL A 47 6.15 3.50 -10.80
C VAL A 47 7.27 3.22 -9.79
N LEU A 48 6.92 2.96 -8.53
CA LEU A 48 7.91 2.68 -7.48
C LEU A 48 8.65 1.36 -7.75
N VAL A 49 7.95 0.30 -8.16
CA VAL A 49 8.59 -1.00 -8.46
C VAL A 49 9.46 -0.92 -9.71
N ASP A 50 9.07 -0.16 -10.74
CA ASP A 50 9.92 0.08 -11.91
C ASP A 50 11.26 0.72 -11.50
N ARG A 51 11.21 1.79 -10.71
CA ARG A 51 12.41 2.46 -10.19
C ARG A 51 13.24 1.55 -9.29
N LEU A 52 12.60 0.71 -8.48
CA LEU A 52 13.31 -0.28 -7.66
C LEU A 52 14.09 -1.26 -8.53
N VAL A 53 13.46 -1.82 -9.56
CA VAL A 53 14.12 -2.76 -10.49
C VAL A 53 15.32 -2.10 -11.17
N VAL A 54 15.17 -0.85 -11.65
CA VAL A 54 16.27 -0.07 -12.23
C VAL A 54 17.40 0.11 -11.22
N ALA A 55 17.10 0.41 -9.97
CA ALA A 55 18.10 0.60 -8.91
C ALA A 55 18.79 -0.70 -8.53
N LEU A 56 18.07 -1.83 -8.43
CA LEU A 56 18.61 -3.15 -8.12
C LEU A 56 19.60 -3.64 -9.21
N ARG A 57 19.31 -3.37 -10.48
CA ARG A 57 20.22 -3.72 -11.61
C ARG A 57 21.62 -3.12 -11.47
N GLN A 58 21.74 -2.02 -10.74
CA GLN A 58 23.01 -1.31 -10.49
C GLN A 58 23.73 -1.77 -9.22
N ARG A 59 23.17 -2.76 -8.50
CA ARG A 59 23.72 -3.26 -7.24
C ARG A 59 24.38 -4.62 -7.41
N GLU A 60 25.30 -4.94 -6.50
CA GLU A 60 25.81 -6.30 -6.34
C GLU A 60 24.77 -7.13 -5.57
N MET A 61 24.20 -8.14 -6.25
CA MET A 61 23.13 -8.97 -5.72
C MET A 61 23.72 -10.24 -5.10
N ARG A 62 23.30 -10.57 -3.88
CA ARG A 62 23.64 -11.80 -3.18
C ARG A 62 22.53 -12.86 -3.24
N ALA A 63 21.28 -12.41 -3.26
CA ALA A 63 20.12 -13.26 -3.46
C ALA A 63 19.09 -12.52 -4.31
N ALA A 64 18.06 -13.20 -4.78
CA ALA A 64 17.05 -12.59 -5.61
C ALA A 64 16.06 -11.72 -4.81
N VAL A 65 15.69 -10.60 -5.42
CA VAL A 65 14.52 -9.80 -5.09
C VAL A 65 13.45 -10.11 -6.12
N ARG A 66 12.27 -10.54 -5.66
CA ARG A 66 11.11 -10.79 -6.50
C ARG A 66 10.19 -9.59 -6.53
N VAL A 67 9.71 -9.23 -7.72
CA VAL A 67 8.73 -8.18 -7.92
C VAL A 67 7.52 -8.76 -8.64
N VAL A 68 6.35 -8.64 -8.01
CA VAL A 68 5.03 -8.90 -8.59
C VAL A 68 4.41 -7.54 -8.89
N ALA A 69 4.67 -6.99 -10.09
CA ALA A 69 4.30 -5.63 -10.41
C ALA A 69 2.81 -5.44 -10.72
N ALA A 70 2.12 -6.48 -11.16
CA ALA A 70 0.73 -6.42 -11.59
C ALA A 70 -0.06 -7.63 -11.06
N ALA A 71 -0.31 -7.62 -9.75
CA ALA A 71 -0.97 -8.73 -9.06
C ALA A 71 -2.39 -9.01 -9.59
N ASN A 72 -3.14 -7.95 -9.95
CA ASN A 72 -4.49 -8.03 -10.50
C ASN A 72 -4.58 -7.30 -11.85
N MET A 73 -4.02 -7.90 -12.89
CA MET A 73 -4.01 -7.31 -14.24
C MET A 73 -5.41 -6.93 -14.74
N PRO A 74 -6.48 -7.75 -14.57
CA PRO A 74 -7.83 -7.35 -14.99
C PRO A 74 -8.30 -6.06 -14.33
N ALA A 75 -8.15 -5.93 -13.01
CA ALA A 75 -8.53 -4.72 -12.28
C ALA A 75 -7.72 -3.49 -12.76
N LEU A 76 -6.41 -3.67 -13.02
CA LEU A 76 -5.53 -2.62 -13.54
C LEU A 76 -5.98 -2.12 -14.92
N LEU A 77 -6.36 -3.02 -15.83
CA LEU A 77 -6.86 -2.65 -17.16
C LEU A 77 -8.19 -1.91 -17.09
N GLU A 78 -9.03 -2.24 -16.12
CA GLU A 78 -10.30 -1.57 -15.86
C GLU A 78 -10.16 -0.28 -15.03
N ARG A 79 -8.99 -0.04 -14.43
CA ARG A 79 -8.73 1.08 -13.50
C ARG A 79 -9.74 1.13 -12.36
N ARG A 80 -10.04 -0.03 -11.80
CA ARG A 80 -10.99 -0.20 -10.69
C ARG A 80 -10.32 -0.95 -9.56
N ARG A 81 -10.81 -0.74 -8.34
CA ARG A 81 -10.28 -1.42 -7.15
C ARG A 81 -10.28 -2.95 -7.32
N TRP A 82 -11.35 -3.51 -7.88
CA TRP A 82 -11.48 -4.93 -8.24
C TRP A 82 -11.97 -5.08 -9.67
N SER A 83 -11.79 -6.27 -10.25
CA SER A 83 -12.24 -6.57 -11.59
C SER A 83 -13.77 -6.78 -11.64
N SER A 84 -14.42 -6.32 -12.71
CA SER A 84 -15.82 -6.60 -12.99
C SER A 84 -16.11 -8.06 -13.37
N TRP A 85 -15.08 -8.90 -13.49
CA TRP A 85 -15.25 -10.31 -13.85
C TRP A 85 -15.80 -11.15 -12.70
N ASP A 86 -15.52 -10.75 -11.44
CA ASP A 86 -15.94 -11.48 -10.26
C ASP A 86 -16.27 -10.60 -9.03
N ASP A 87 -15.98 -9.30 -9.11
CA ASP A 87 -16.18 -8.30 -8.05
C ASP A 87 -15.55 -8.65 -6.69
N ASP A 88 -14.59 -9.60 -6.66
CA ASP A 88 -13.82 -9.93 -5.46
C ASP A 88 -12.74 -8.86 -5.19
N ASP A 89 -12.68 -8.34 -3.97
CA ASP A 89 -11.56 -7.51 -3.52
C ASP A 89 -10.41 -8.39 -3.06
N MET A 90 -9.31 -8.43 -3.84
CA MET A 90 -8.14 -9.27 -3.56
C MET A 90 -7.58 -9.07 -2.14
N ASN A 91 -7.73 -7.89 -1.58
CA ASN A 91 -7.28 -7.57 -0.21
C ASN A 91 -8.35 -7.84 0.87
N ARG A 92 -9.39 -8.66 0.54
CA ARG A 92 -10.46 -9.06 1.48
C ARG A 92 -10.80 -10.54 1.41
N ILE A 93 -10.06 -11.32 0.65
CA ILE A 93 -10.32 -12.74 0.40
C ILE A 93 -9.19 -13.66 0.88
N GLY A 94 -8.22 -13.14 1.62
CA GLY A 94 -7.06 -13.88 2.12
C GLY A 94 -6.23 -14.46 0.97
N ASP A 95 -5.91 -15.76 1.04
CA ASP A 95 -5.17 -16.50 -0.01
C ASP A 95 -6.06 -16.96 -1.18
N GLY A 96 -7.33 -16.54 -1.18
CA GLY A 96 -8.29 -16.93 -2.20
C GLY A 96 -8.79 -18.38 -2.08
N ASP A 97 -8.27 -19.21 -1.17
CA ASP A 97 -8.62 -20.62 -0.92
C ASP A 97 -8.69 -21.49 -2.19
N GLY A 98 -7.99 -21.09 -3.29
CA GLY A 98 -8.11 -21.71 -4.60
C GLY A 98 -9.52 -21.67 -5.19
N GLY A 99 -10.36 -20.72 -4.73
CA GLY A 99 -11.76 -20.58 -5.16
C GLY A 99 -11.92 -20.39 -6.66
N PRO A 100 -13.17 -20.48 -7.18
CA PRO A 100 -13.41 -20.52 -8.62
C PRO A 100 -13.18 -19.20 -9.34
N SER A 101 -13.25 -18.06 -8.62
CA SER A 101 -13.09 -16.75 -9.24
C SER A 101 -11.65 -16.49 -9.68
N LEU A 102 -11.50 -15.64 -10.69
CA LEU A 102 -10.20 -15.26 -11.21
C LEU A 102 -9.35 -14.55 -10.14
N THR A 103 -9.95 -13.60 -9.44
CA THR A 103 -9.27 -12.82 -8.39
C THR A 103 -8.79 -13.72 -7.25
N ARG A 104 -9.54 -14.78 -6.88
CA ARG A 104 -9.09 -15.76 -5.88
C ARG A 104 -7.88 -16.56 -6.35
N ARG A 105 -7.85 -16.97 -7.60
CA ARG A 105 -6.71 -17.67 -8.18
C ARG A 105 -5.47 -16.78 -8.30
N LEU A 106 -5.66 -15.51 -8.66
CA LEU A 106 -4.58 -14.52 -8.65
C LEU A 106 -4.04 -14.29 -7.23
N ALA A 107 -4.92 -14.17 -6.22
CA ALA A 107 -4.51 -14.04 -4.82
C ALA A 107 -3.66 -15.23 -4.37
N ALA A 108 -4.10 -16.47 -4.65
CA ALA A 108 -3.33 -17.68 -4.35
C ALA A 108 -1.95 -17.68 -5.03
N ALA A 109 -1.87 -17.23 -6.29
CA ALA A 109 -0.62 -17.14 -7.02
C ALA A 109 0.33 -16.08 -6.44
N VAL A 110 -0.21 -14.92 -5.99
CA VAL A 110 0.56 -13.87 -5.30
C VAL A 110 1.11 -14.38 -3.98
N VAL A 111 0.28 -15.04 -3.17
CA VAL A 111 0.72 -15.64 -1.90
C VAL A 111 1.83 -16.66 -2.13
N ALA A 112 1.65 -17.57 -3.11
CA ALA A 112 2.67 -18.55 -3.49
C ALA A 112 3.97 -17.88 -3.98
N ALA A 113 3.88 -16.77 -4.71
CA ALA A 113 5.05 -16.02 -5.15
C ALA A 113 5.87 -15.43 -4.00
N CYS A 114 5.27 -15.20 -2.83
CA CYS A 114 5.94 -14.69 -1.62
C CYS A 114 6.52 -15.81 -0.74
N GLU A 115 6.20 -17.09 -1.00
CA GLU A 115 6.70 -18.21 -0.19
C GLU A 115 8.24 -18.28 -0.23
N GLY A 116 8.84 -18.54 0.94
CA GLY A 116 10.30 -18.64 1.09
C GLY A 116 11.01 -17.28 1.23
N CYS A 117 10.34 -16.16 1.01
CA CYS A 117 10.88 -14.84 1.31
C CYS A 117 10.90 -14.57 2.82
N THR A 118 11.90 -13.81 3.28
CA THR A 118 11.95 -13.31 4.67
C THR A 118 10.89 -12.23 4.88
N LEU A 119 10.73 -11.35 3.89
CA LEU A 119 9.82 -10.21 3.92
C LEU A 119 9.12 -10.04 2.58
N ALA A 120 7.83 -9.77 2.61
CA ALA A 120 7.07 -9.22 1.49
C ALA A 120 6.65 -7.78 1.81
N VAL A 121 6.79 -6.88 0.84
CA VAL A 121 6.24 -5.52 0.92
C VAL A 121 5.06 -5.42 -0.03
N ASN A 122 3.88 -5.11 0.52
CA ASN A 122 2.67 -4.89 -0.26
C ASN A 122 2.45 -3.39 -0.45
N LEU A 123 2.52 -2.93 -1.69
CA LEU A 123 2.44 -1.53 -2.04
C LEU A 123 1.04 -1.15 -2.50
N HIS A 124 0.52 -0.10 -1.90
CA HIS A 124 -0.77 0.51 -2.21
C HIS A 124 -0.64 2.02 -2.43
N ASN A 125 -1.69 2.66 -2.90
CA ASN A 125 -1.85 4.10 -2.78
C ASN A 125 -3.28 4.51 -2.43
N PHE A 126 -3.39 5.61 -1.71
CA PHE A 126 -4.66 6.28 -1.52
C PHE A 126 -4.93 7.26 -2.67
N VAL A 127 -6.21 7.44 -3.01
CA VAL A 127 -6.67 8.51 -3.94
C VAL A 127 -6.50 9.92 -3.35
N MET A 128 -5.90 10.01 -2.18
CA MET A 128 -5.60 11.23 -1.44
C MET A 128 -4.10 11.48 -1.43
N ARG A 129 -3.72 12.75 -1.33
CA ARG A 129 -2.33 13.09 -1.06
C ARG A 129 -1.90 12.49 0.28
N THR A 130 -0.89 11.64 0.25
CA THR A 130 -0.46 10.80 1.37
C THR A 130 1.06 10.85 1.51
N PRO A 131 1.62 11.04 2.70
CA PRO A 131 3.05 10.84 2.92
C PRO A 131 3.41 9.35 2.71
N LEU A 132 4.69 9.01 2.60
CA LEU A 132 5.10 7.60 2.68
C LEU A 132 4.64 7.05 4.04
N LEU A 133 3.65 6.16 4.01
CA LEU A 133 2.99 5.63 5.19
C LEU A 133 3.19 4.11 5.21
N ALA A 134 3.56 3.58 6.36
CA ALA A 134 3.58 2.13 6.59
C ALA A 134 2.49 1.74 7.58
N ILE A 135 1.94 0.54 7.42
CA ILE A 135 0.90 0.01 8.29
C ILE A 135 1.52 -0.98 9.26
N GLN A 136 1.25 -0.82 10.55
CA GLN A 136 1.57 -1.79 11.58
C GLN A 136 0.35 -2.65 11.86
N PRO A 137 0.42 -3.99 11.62
CA PRO A 137 -0.69 -4.89 11.89
C PRO A 137 -1.05 -4.99 13.39
N PRO A 138 -2.29 -5.36 13.72
CA PRO A 138 -2.71 -5.61 15.11
C PRO A 138 -2.16 -6.93 15.63
N GLY A 139 -2.12 -7.10 16.97
CA GLY A 139 -1.92 -8.38 17.64
C GLY A 139 -0.56 -9.05 17.42
N GLN A 140 0.51 -8.27 17.23
CA GLN A 140 1.85 -8.78 17.01
C GLN A 140 2.46 -9.39 18.28
N SER A 141 3.14 -10.55 18.17
CA SER A 141 4.02 -11.04 19.25
C SER A 141 5.23 -10.10 19.42
N ALA A 142 5.88 -10.14 20.59
CA ALA A 142 7.05 -9.29 20.87
C ALA A 142 8.17 -9.47 19.82
N ASP A 143 8.45 -10.71 19.42
CA ASP A 143 9.49 -11.01 18.42
C ASP A 143 9.11 -10.45 17.03
N ARG A 144 7.85 -10.59 16.64
CA ARG A 144 7.36 -10.04 15.36
C ARG A 144 7.37 -8.52 15.39
N GLN A 145 6.96 -7.92 16.50
CA GLN A 145 7.03 -6.47 16.69
C GLN A 145 8.47 -5.96 16.54
N ALA A 146 9.45 -6.64 17.13
CA ALA A 146 10.86 -6.26 17.01
C ALA A 146 11.34 -6.32 15.55
N ARG A 147 10.94 -7.36 14.78
CA ARG A 147 11.26 -7.41 13.35
C ARG A 147 10.56 -6.30 12.56
N HIS A 148 9.28 -6.05 12.82
CA HIS A 148 8.55 -4.95 12.21
C HIS A 148 9.18 -3.59 12.50
N ASP A 149 9.66 -3.35 13.73
CA ASP A 149 10.37 -2.11 14.08
C ASP A 149 11.67 -1.96 13.27
N ALA A 150 12.39 -3.06 13.00
CA ALA A 150 13.56 -3.06 12.14
C ALA A 150 13.19 -2.76 10.67
N TYR A 151 12.10 -3.35 10.15
CA TYR A 151 11.60 -3.05 8.80
C TYR A 151 11.15 -1.60 8.66
N LEU A 152 10.41 -1.08 9.64
CA LEU A 152 10.00 0.32 9.68
C LEU A 152 11.22 1.25 9.76
N ALA A 153 12.26 0.84 10.49
CA ALA A 153 13.52 1.60 10.54
C ALA A 153 14.20 1.64 9.18
N ALA A 154 14.28 0.53 8.46
CA ALA A 154 14.88 0.44 7.14
C ALA A 154 14.05 1.20 6.08
N LEU A 155 12.73 1.03 6.06
CA LEU A 155 11.84 1.73 5.12
C LEU A 155 11.88 3.25 5.31
N ASP A 156 11.99 3.73 6.56
CA ASP A 156 11.95 5.15 6.93
C ASP A 156 10.66 5.87 6.46
N PRO A 157 9.45 5.37 6.78
CA PRO A 157 8.23 6.05 6.43
C PRO A 157 8.09 7.38 7.19
N HIS A 158 7.30 8.32 6.66
CA HIS A 158 6.96 9.55 7.38
C HIS A 158 6.03 9.26 8.56
N VAL A 159 5.09 8.35 8.35
CA VAL A 159 4.03 8.01 9.30
C VAL A 159 3.91 6.50 9.40
N VAL A 160 3.71 6.00 10.60
CA VAL A 160 3.30 4.62 10.86
C VAL A 160 1.85 4.64 11.36
N TRP A 161 0.95 4.11 10.55
CA TRP A 161 -0.42 3.88 10.97
C TRP A 161 -0.49 2.57 11.76
N VAL A 162 -0.82 2.69 13.05
CA VAL A 162 -1.06 1.54 13.92
C VAL A 162 -2.52 1.13 13.73
N PHE A 163 -2.74 -0.10 13.25
CA PHE A 163 -4.08 -0.68 13.22
C PHE A 163 -4.60 -0.81 14.64
N GLY A 164 -5.86 -0.44 14.84
CA GLY A 164 -6.52 -0.59 16.12
C GLY A 164 -6.86 -2.05 16.44
N ASP A 165 -7.17 -2.31 17.71
CA ASP A 165 -7.64 -3.62 18.19
C ASP A 165 -9.17 -3.76 18.05
N SER A 166 -9.84 -2.87 17.30
CA SER A 166 -11.27 -2.99 17.02
C SER A 166 -11.56 -4.29 16.27
N ALA A 167 -12.73 -4.88 16.50
CA ALA A 167 -13.13 -6.10 15.79
C ALA A 167 -13.12 -5.91 14.26
N ASP A 168 -13.40 -4.70 13.77
CA ASP A 168 -13.39 -4.37 12.35
C ASP A 168 -11.97 -4.27 11.78
N ASP A 169 -11.04 -3.67 12.50
CA ASP A 169 -9.64 -3.59 12.11
C ASP A 169 -9.00 -4.99 12.08
N VAL A 170 -9.21 -5.77 13.13
CA VAL A 170 -8.72 -7.15 13.21
C VAL A 170 -9.30 -8.01 12.08
N ARG A 171 -10.60 -7.85 11.78
CA ARG A 171 -11.24 -8.56 10.67
C ARG A 171 -10.65 -8.13 9.33
N ALA A 172 -10.50 -6.83 9.10
CA ALA A 172 -9.94 -6.28 7.86
C ALA A 172 -8.52 -6.81 7.61
N PHE A 173 -7.70 -6.89 8.65
CA PHE A 173 -6.37 -7.48 8.54
C PHE A 173 -6.42 -8.99 8.26
N ARG A 174 -7.23 -9.75 9.01
CA ARG A 174 -7.33 -11.21 8.86
C ARG A 174 -7.81 -11.66 7.47
N THR A 175 -8.58 -10.84 6.79
CA THR A 175 -9.07 -11.13 5.42
C THR A 175 -8.15 -10.55 4.34
N SER A 176 -7.10 -9.83 4.72
CA SER A 176 -6.15 -9.26 3.75
C SER A 176 -5.22 -10.34 3.18
N ILE A 177 -4.70 -10.06 1.99
CA ILE A 177 -3.65 -10.88 1.38
C ILE A 177 -2.37 -10.85 2.23
N ASP A 178 -2.12 -9.77 2.97
CA ASP A 178 -0.99 -9.63 3.88
C ASP A 178 -1.02 -10.71 4.96
N SER A 179 -2.20 -10.90 5.59
CA SER A 179 -2.39 -11.96 6.57
C SER A 179 -2.18 -13.36 5.98
N ALA A 180 -2.59 -13.57 4.73
CA ALA A 180 -2.39 -14.85 4.04
C ALA A 180 -0.90 -15.12 3.74
N ILE A 181 -0.16 -14.09 3.31
CA ILE A 181 1.31 -14.19 3.11
C ILE A 181 2.01 -14.50 4.43
N GLU A 182 1.62 -13.83 5.52
CA GLU A 182 2.17 -14.10 6.86
C GLU A 182 1.92 -15.53 7.33
N GLN A 183 0.76 -16.10 7.05
CA GLN A 183 0.43 -17.50 7.38
C GLN A 183 1.31 -18.50 6.61
N ARG A 184 1.91 -18.09 5.49
CA ARG A 184 2.86 -18.88 4.71
C ARG A 184 4.32 -18.66 5.09
N GLY A 185 4.57 -17.85 6.13
CA GLY A 185 5.86 -17.72 6.81
C GLY A 185 6.71 -16.52 6.43
N ALA A 186 6.33 -15.70 5.47
CA ALA A 186 6.98 -14.41 5.22
C ALA A 186 6.43 -13.34 6.17
N ASP A 187 7.28 -12.45 6.70
CA ASP A 187 6.77 -11.22 7.33
C ASP A 187 6.21 -10.29 6.23
N VAL A 188 5.23 -9.44 6.57
CA VAL A 188 4.65 -8.50 5.61
C VAL A 188 4.69 -7.07 6.13
N LEU A 189 5.00 -6.14 5.25
CA LEU A 189 4.91 -4.70 5.49
C LEU A 189 4.02 -4.06 4.42
N ALA A 190 2.85 -3.60 4.80
CA ALA A 190 2.00 -2.82 3.91
C ALA A 190 2.44 -1.35 3.89
N VAL A 191 2.51 -0.78 2.69
CA VAL A 191 3.00 0.58 2.45
C VAL A 191 2.02 1.32 1.55
N GLU A 192 1.70 2.55 1.93
CA GLU A 192 0.79 3.42 1.22
C GLU A 192 1.51 4.65 0.66
N LEU A 193 1.19 5.00 -0.56
CA LEU A 193 1.71 6.14 -1.31
C LEU A 193 0.61 7.16 -1.61
N SER A 194 0.99 8.32 -2.13
CA SER A 194 0.07 9.23 -2.81
C SER A 194 -0.38 8.68 -4.15
N ASP A 195 -1.51 9.15 -4.65
CA ASP A 195 -1.93 8.92 -6.05
C ASP A 195 -0.94 9.57 -7.03
N LEU A 196 -0.93 9.09 -8.29
CA LEU A 196 0.02 9.53 -9.33
C LEU A 196 0.14 11.05 -9.49
N PRO A 197 -0.97 11.82 -9.52
CA PRO A 197 -0.87 13.28 -9.67
C PRO A 197 -0.12 13.98 -8.53
N ASP A 198 -0.08 13.35 -7.36
CA ASP A 198 0.51 13.88 -6.13
C ASP A 198 1.83 13.19 -5.75
N LEU A 199 2.31 12.28 -6.61
CA LEU A 199 3.53 11.51 -6.39
C LEU A 199 4.74 12.35 -6.82
N ASP A 200 5.46 12.90 -5.85
CA ASP A 200 6.64 13.73 -6.10
C ASP A 200 7.96 12.94 -6.05
N GLU A 201 9.00 13.51 -6.65
CA GLU A 201 10.33 12.90 -6.70
C GLU A 201 10.94 12.64 -5.30
N PRO A 202 10.83 13.52 -4.30
CA PRO A 202 11.31 13.24 -2.95
C PRO A 202 10.64 12.02 -2.31
N LEU A 203 9.32 11.86 -2.50
CA LEU A 203 8.56 10.69 -2.00
C LEU A 203 9.03 9.40 -2.69
N MET A 204 9.20 9.45 -4.01
CA MET A 204 9.69 8.32 -4.81
C MET A 204 11.10 7.92 -4.43
N ALA A 205 12.03 8.87 -4.34
CA ALA A 205 13.41 8.61 -3.94
C ALA A 205 13.48 7.99 -2.53
N ARG A 206 12.66 8.47 -1.60
CA ARG A 206 12.56 7.91 -0.24
C ARG A 206 12.02 6.48 -0.27
N GLY A 207 10.97 6.21 -1.05
CA GLY A 207 10.41 4.87 -1.23
C GLY A 207 11.43 3.88 -1.79
N VAL A 208 12.14 4.25 -2.87
CA VAL A 208 13.19 3.40 -3.47
C VAL A 208 14.31 3.15 -2.47
N SER A 209 14.84 4.19 -1.81
CA SER A 209 15.90 4.03 -0.80
C SER A 209 15.46 3.13 0.35
N GLY A 210 14.21 3.27 0.81
CA GLY A 210 13.63 2.41 1.84
C GLY A 210 13.56 0.95 1.41
N LEU A 211 13.07 0.68 0.19
CA LEU A 211 13.00 -0.69 -0.35
C LEU A 211 14.38 -1.31 -0.56
N LEU A 212 15.40 -0.53 -0.96
CA LEU A 212 16.78 -1.01 -1.06
C LEU A 212 17.33 -1.39 0.32
N ARG A 213 17.13 -0.58 1.36
CA ARG A 213 17.54 -0.94 2.72
C ARG A 213 16.81 -2.17 3.24
N LEU A 214 15.53 -2.37 2.89
CA LEU A 214 14.81 -3.60 3.20
C LEU A 214 15.40 -4.80 2.46
N ALA A 215 15.77 -4.66 1.19
CA ALA A 215 16.46 -5.70 0.43
C ALA A 215 17.80 -6.07 1.07
N ALA A 216 18.56 -5.08 1.57
CA ALA A 216 19.80 -5.31 2.30
C ALA A 216 19.55 -6.03 3.64
N LEU A 217 18.53 -5.61 4.39
CA LEU A 217 18.15 -6.24 5.65
C LEU A 217 17.73 -7.72 5.46
N CYS A 218 17.13 -8.05 4.31
CA CYS A 218 16.81 -9.41 3.92
C CYS A 218 18.01 -10.18 3.32
N GLY A 219 19.18 -9.55 3.17
CA GLY A 219 20.39 -10.18 2.63
C GLY A 219 20.42 -10.30 1.10
N ALA A 220 19.56 -9.56 0.38
CA ALA A 220 19.54 -9.59 -1.08
C ALA A 220 20.67 -8.78 -1.72
N ILE A 221 21.10 -7.69 -1.07
CA ILE A 221 22.20 -6.81 -1.51
C ILE A 221 23.12 -6.46 -0.34
N ASP A 222 24.36 -6.10 -0.66
CA ASP A 222 25.24 -5.43 0.29
C ASP A 222 24.98 -3.94 0.22
N ASP A 223 24.20 -3.42 1.15
CA ASP A 223 24.03 -1.99 1.33
C ASP A 223 24.35 -1.65 2.80
N HIS A 224 25.27 -0.70 2.98
CA HIS A 224 25.72 -0.26 4.29
C HIS A 224 25.10 1.08 4.69
N GLU A 225 24.12 1.56 3.91
CA GLU A 225 23.45 2.80 4.24
C GLU A 225 22.59 2.61 5.50
N SER A 226 23.08 3.19 6.60
CA SER A 226 22.32 3.18 7.85
C SER A 226 21.03 3.96 7.69
N PRO A 227 19.89 3.41 8.14
CA PRO A 227 18.64 4.15 8.08
C PRO A 227 18.72 5.45 8.87
N PRO A 228 18.07 6.52 8.41
CA PRO A 228 18.06 7.79 9.13
C PRO A 228 17.50 7.61 10.55
N LYS A 229 18.16 8.17 11.54
CA LYS A 229 17.64 8.23 12.92
C LYS A 229 16.55 9.29 12.98
N ARG A 230 15.29 8.90 12.77
CA ARG A 230 14.14 9.80 12.85
C ARG A 230 13.13 9.26 13.83
N ASN A 231 12.48 10.14 14.58
CA ASN A 231 11.28 9.80 15.33
C ASN A 231 10.13 9.69 14.32
N ARG A 232 9.63 8.49 14.09
CA ARG A 232 8.47 8.25 13.25
C ARG A 232 7.23 8.54 14.05
N VAL A 233 6.29 9.28 13.46
CA VAL A 233 5.02 9.55 14.10
C VAL A 233 4.17 8.28 13.98
N ARG A 234 3.88 7.64 15.11
CA ARG A 234 2.92 6.54 15.20
C ARG A 234 1.56 7.13 15.49
N ILE A 235 0.55 6.71 14.75
CA ILE A 235 -0.78 7.29 14.83
C ILE A 235 -1.86 6.21 14.81
N HIS A 236 -2.97 6.54 15.46
CA HIS A 236 -4.27 5.97 15.16
C HIS A 236 -5.02 6.86 14.19
N ARG A 237 -5.72 6.29 13.24
CA ARG A 237 -6.32 7.02 12.12
C ARG A 237 -7.79 7.31 12.37
N GLN A 238 -8.18 8.58 12.29
CA GLN A 238 -9.57 9.00 12.20
C GLN A 238 -9.89 9.44 10.77
N LEU A 239 -10.76 8.69 10.14
CA LEU A 239 -11.15 8.90 8.75
C LEU A 239 -12.39 9.78 8.67
N VAL A 240 -12.35 10.85 7.87
CA VAL A 240 -13.49 11.73 7.61
C VAL A 240 -14.00 11.49 6.20
N ARG A 241 -15.32 11.31 6.12
CA ARG A 241 -16.03 11.07 4.88
C ARG A 241 -16.91 12.25 4.51
N SER A 242 -17.12 12.43 3.21
CA SER A 242 -18.03 13.47 2.72
C SER A 242 -19.47 13.20 3.17
N PRO A 243 -20.15 14.20 3.76
CA PRO A 243 -21.55 14.07 4.18
C PRO A 243 -22.53 14.13 3.01
N GLY A 244 -22.10 14.54 1.82
CA GLY A 244 -22.97 14.75 0.67
C GLY A 244 -22.24 14.72 -0.66
N ALA A 245 -22.99 14.87 -1.77
CA ALA A 245 -22.43 15.07 -3.09
C ALA A 245 -22.12 16.54 -3.35
N GLY A 246 -20.95 16.81 -3.93
CA GLY A 246 -20.53 18.19 -4.22
C GLY A 246 -19.06 18.30 -4.61
N ILE A 247 -18.56 19.53 -4.60
CA ILE A 247 -17.13 19.78 -4.74
C ILE A 247 -16.53 19.94 -3.34
N PHE A 248 -15.58 19.09 -3.02
CA PHE A 248 -14.76 19.26 -1.82
C PHE A 248 -13.65 20.26 -2.08
N GLU A 249 -13.50 21.22 -1.18
CA GLU A 249 -12.46 22.23 -1.19
C GLU A 249 -11.65 22.14 0.09
N PRO A 250 -10.37 21.71 0.05
CA PRO A 250 -9.53 21.60 1.23
C PRO A 250 -9.06 23.01 1.67
N LEU A 251 -9.08 23.27 2.98
CA LEU A 251 -8.62 24.53 3.59
C LEU A 251 -7.38 24.33 4.45
N ALA A 252 -7.30 23.21 5.18
CA ALA A 252 -6.16 22.93 6.04
C ALA A 252 -4.98 22.35 5.25
N ALA A 253 -3.77 22.70 5.67
CA ALA A 253 -2.55 22.18 5.05
C ALA A 253 -2.27 20.73 5.47
N LEU A 254 -1.79 19.92 4.55
CA LEU A 254 -1.29 18.57 4.86
C LEU A 254 -0.10 18.65 5.82
N GLY A 255 -0.06 17.80 6.84
CA GLY A 255 0.94 17.81 7.90
C GLY A 255 0.69 18.87 8.99
N GLY A 256 -0.33 19.71 8.83
CA GLY A 256 -0.72 20.71 9.86
C GLY A 256 -1.38 20.05 11.07
N GLN A 257 -1.19 20.66 12.24
CA GLN A 257 -1.95 20.30 13.44
C GLN A 257 -3.36 20.85 13.36
N VAL A 258 -4.32 20.07 13.83
CA VAL A 258 -5.73 20.44 13.93
C VAL A 258 -6.26 20.11 15.32
N ALA A 259 -7.19 20.93 15.80
CA ALA A 259 -7.96 20.65 17.01
C ALA A 259 -9.33 20.06 16.64
N THR A 260 -9.96 19.40 17.60
CA THR A 260 -11.34 18.91 17.45
C THR A 260 -12.27 20.07 17.11
N GLY A 261 -13.03 19.92 16.03
CA GLY A 261 -13.97 20.95 15.55
C GLY A 261 -13.40 21.99 14.59
N ASP A 262 -12.08 22.02 14.36
CA ASP A 262 -11.47 22.91 13.36
C ASP A 262 -12.04 22.63 11.97
N VAL A 263 -12.27 23.69 11.18
CA VAL A 263 -12.71 23.58 9.80
C VAL A 263 -11.49 23.24 8.94
N VAL A 264 -11.47 22.02 8.39
CA VAL A 264 -10.35 21.51 7.58
C VAL A 264 -10.63 21.55 6.08
N GLY A 265 -11.90 21.78 5.71
CA GLY A 265 -12.35 21.93 4.33
C GLY A 265 -13.81 22.31 4.26
N GLU A 266 -14.30 22.48 3.05
CA GLU A 266 -15.71 22.80 2.76
C GLU A 266 -16.25 21.89 1.67
N LEU A 267 -17.54 21.57 1.76
CA LEU A 267 -18.30 20.96 0.67
C LEU A 267 -19.19 22.01 0.03
N ILE A 268 -19.11 22.13 -1.28
CA ILE A 268 -20.04 22.93 -2.09
C ILE A 268 -21.12 21.98 -2.63
N PRO A 269 -22.33 21.96 -2.04
CA PRO A 269 -23.38 21.04 -2.44
C PRO A 269 -23.85 21.33 -3.87
N LEU A 270 -24.15 20.27 -4.65
CA LEU A 270 -24.61 20.41 -6.04
C LEU A 270 -25.94 21.17 -6.15
N GLU A 271 -26.87 20.87 -5.23
CA GLU A 271 -28.22 21.44 -5.25
C GLU A 271 -28.30 22.88 -4.72
N ARG A 272 -27.21 23.41 -4.15
CA ARG A 272 -27.15 24.74 -3.57
C ARG A 272 -25.86 25.49 -3.94
N PRO A 273 -25.69 25.88 -5.21
CA PRO A 273 -24.54 26.66 -5.63
C PRO A 273 -24.36 27.93 -4.77
N GLY A 274 -23.13 28.19 -4.33
CA GLY A 274 -22.83 29.30 -3.41
C GLY A 274 -22.92 28.97 -1.93
N ALA A 275 -23.59 27.87 -1.55
CA ALA A 275 -23.53 27.37 -0.17
C ALA A 275 -22.17 26.73 0.13
N ARG A 276 -21.80 26.74 1.41
CA ARG A 276 -20.59 26.08 1.94
C ARG A 276 -20.99 25.29 3.18
N VAL A 277 -20.69 23.98 3.17
CA VAL A 277 -20.88 23.13 4.33
C VAL A 277 -19.49 22.87 4.93
N PRO A 278 -19.20 23.39 6.15
CA PRO A 278 -17.91 23.19 6.77
C PRO A 278 -17.68 21.71 7.13
N ILE A 279 -16.53 21.20 6.75
CA ILE A 279 -16.05 19.87 7.16
C ILE A 279 -15.10 20.07 8.32
N ARG A 280 -15.40 19.41 9.45
CA ARG A 280 -14.67 19.62 10.70
C ARG A 280 -13.84 18.41 11.08
N SER A 281 -12.73 18.67 11.77
CA SER A 281 -11.91 17.61 12.37
C SER A 281 -12.68 16.93 13.50
N PRO A 282 -12.75 15.59 13.49
CA PRO A 282 -13.40 14.83 14.55
C PRO A 282 -12.57 14.76 15.84
N GLY A 283 -11.25 14.91 15.73
CA GLY A 283 -10.29 14.85 16.83
C GLY A 283 -9.16 15.85 16.68
N ALA A 284 -8.31 15.94 17.70
CA ALA A 284 -7.07 16.69 17.66
C ALA A 284 -5.94 15.79 17.13
N GLY A 285 -5.05 16.33 16.31
CA GLY A 285 -3.93 15.55 15.75
C GLY A 285 -3.29 16.24 14.55
N TRP A 286 -2.74 15.42 13.64
CA TRP A 286 -2.17 15.91 12.38
C TRP A 286 -3.03 15.52 11.19
N LEU A 287 -3.18 16.42 10.22
CA LEU A 287 -3.82 16.12 8.94
C LEU A 287 -2.83 15.31 8.08
N ILE A 288 -2.95 13.99 8.11
CA ILE A 288 -1.98 13.08 7.49
C ILE A 288 -2.29 12.72 6.05
N GLN A 289 -3.55 12.79 5.65
CA GLN A 289 -4.02 12.55 4.29
C GLN A 289 -5.09 13.56 3.95
N ARG A 290 -5.10 14.03 2.72
CA ARG A 290 -6.04 15.02 2.24
C ARG A 290 -6.38 14.80 0.77
N LEU A 291 -7.68 14.82 0.48
CA LEU A 291 -8.15 14.89 -0.89
C LEU A 291 -7.93 16.31 -1.43
N GLU A 292 -7.45 16.41 -2.66
CA GLU A 292 -7.40 17.70 -3.35
C GLU A 292 -8.79 18.10 -3.87
N ARG A 293 -8.95 19.35 -4.32
CA ARG A 293 -10.23 19.85 -4.81
C ARG A 293 -10.78 18.96 -5.93
N ARG A 294 -11.92 18.33 -5.69
CA ARG A 294 -12.60 17.50 -6.67
C ARG A 294 -14.08 17.25 -6.32
N PHE A 295 -14.81 16.71 -7.30
CA PHE A 295 -16.12 16.16 -7.04
C PHE A 295 -16.04 14.95 -6.10
N VAL A 296 -16.95 14.92 -5.10
CA VAL A 296 -17.09 13.82 -4.14
C VAL A 296 -18.54 13.37 -4.05
N ARG A 297 -18.73 12.10 -3.71
CA ARG A 297 -20.01 11.47 -3.41
C ARG A 297 -20.19 11.36 -1.89
N PRO A 298 -21.43 11.16 -1.40
CA PRO A 298 -21.62 10.81 0.01
C PRO A 298 -20.79 9.58 0.38
N GLY A 299 -20.05 9.65 1.48
CA GLY A 299 -19.22 8.55 1.96
C GLY A 299 -17.81 8.48 1.37
N ASP A 300 -17.47 9.24 0.34
CA ASP A 300 -16.08 9.31 -0.17
C ASP A 300 -15.14 9.82 0.93
N MET A 301 -13.96 9.21 1.04
CA MET A 301 -12.91 9.66 1.96
C MET A 301 -12.37 11.01 1.51
N ILE A 302 -12.30 11.98 2.41
CA ILE A 302 -11.87 13.36 2.08
C ILE A 302 -10.64 13.81 2.83
N PHE A 303 -10.43 13.33 4.04
CA PHE A 303 -9.20 13.52 4.79
C PHE A 303 -9.07 12.51 5.94
N THR A 304 -7.88 12.45 6.52
CA THR A 304 -7.57 11.62 7.67
C THR A 304 -6.81 12.44 8.70
N VAL A 305 -7.24 12.35 9.95
CA VAL A 305 -6.52 12.90 11.11
C VAL A 305 -5.79 11.76 11.81
N GLY A 306 -4.52 11.96 12.10
CA GLY A 306 -3.70 11.03 12.87
C GLY A 306 -3.59 11.50 14.32
N GLU A 307 -4.04 10.68 15.25
CA GLU A 307 -3.82 10.85 16.69
C GLU A 307 -2.59 10.05 17.12
N PRO A 308 -1.72 10.60 18.00
CA PRO A 308 -0.55 9.88 18.52
C PRO A 308 -0.90 8.62 19.30
#